data_1bd7974622c7248a27f7ec86a4de49e0
#
_entry.id   1bd7974622c7248a27f7ec86a4de49e0
#
_cell.length_a   1.000
_cell.length_b   1.000
_cell.length_c   1.000
_cell.angle_alpha   90.00
_cell.angle_beta   90.00
_cell.angle_gamma   90.00
#
_symmetry.space_group_name_H-M   'P 1'
#
loop_
_entity.id
_entity.type
_entity.pdbx_description
1 polymer ?
#
loop_
_entity_poly.entity_id
_entity_poly.type
_entity_poly.pdbx_seq_one_letter_code
_entity_poly.pdbx_strand_id
1 'polypeptide(L)'
;MKSLYDHCMEIGSDLLSQWHPTKNGDLTPSDVSVWTKDKVWWRCSHGHEWQAVVDARVRNGDGCPVCAGQVILPGVNDLASNAPDIAAQWHPSKNGELKPDGVSPYSNRKVWWICEHGHPYQAIVSHRFRSHTGCPYCAGRKVLPGFNDLTTKHPDIAQQWHPDLNGDLKPTDITPGCNKKVWWKCLGGHSWQAIVYSRTGKRPSGCPYCAGKKQEDEVP
;
A
#
# COMPACT_ATOMS: atom_id res chain seq x y z
N MET A 1 48.12 1.26 -13.42
CA MET A 1 46.65 1.32 -13.38
C MET A 1 46.26 1.01 -11.95
N LYS A 2 45.41 1.80 -11.30
CA LYS A 2 45.07 1.62 -9.88
C LYS A 2 44.27 0.34 -9.67
N SER A 3 44.71 -0.55 -8.78
CA SER A 3 43.97 -1.78 -8.47
C SER A 3 42.73 -1.49 -7.61
N LEU A 4 41.79 -2.43 -7.55
CA LEU A 4 40.64 -2.35 -6.64
C LEU A 4 41.11 -2.36 -5.18
N TYR A 5 42.15 -3.16 -4.87
CA TYR A 5 42.70 -3.22 -3.52
C TYR A 5 43.25 -1.85 -3.08
N ASP A 6 44.13 -1.24 -3.87
CA ASP A 6 44.75 0.06 -3.54
C ASP A 6 43.70 1.16 -3.41
N HIS A 7 42.71 1.15 -4.26
CA HIS A 7 41.58 2.11 -4.21
C HIS A 7 40.82 2.00 -2.91
N CYS A 8 40.40 0.78 -2.54
CA CYS A 8 39.63 0.56 -1.32
C CYS A 8 40.41 0.90 -0.06
N MET A 9 41.72 0.59 -0.02
CA MET A 9 42.60 0.96 1.11
C MET A 9 42.73 2.46 1.25
N GLU A 10 42.83 3.19 0.14
CA GLU A 10 42.97 4.65 0.15
C GLU A 10 41.73 5.38 0.65
N ILE A 11 40.54 4.91 0.24
CA ILE A 11 39.24 5.56 0.59
C ILE A 11 38.55 4.92 1.80
N GLY A 12 39.14 3.89 2.40
CA GLY A 12 38.51 3.16 3.53
C GLY A 12 37.20 2.42 3.14
N SER A 13 37.15 1.90 1.92
CA SER A 13 35.94 1.18 1.44
C SER A 13 35.89 -0.25 1.98
N ASP A 14 34.70 -0.69 2.39
CA ASP A 14 34.42 -2.06 2.82
C ASP A 14 34.23 -3.05 1.67
N LEU A 15 34.40 -2.61 0.42
CA LEU A 15 34.12 -3.39 -0.79
C LEU A 15 34.95 -4.68 -0.83
N LEU A 16 36.16 -4.65 -0.28
CA LEU A 16 37.07 -5.81 -0.21
C LEU A 16 36.48 -6.95 0.61
N SER A 17 35.74 -6.65 1.67
CA SER A 17 35.08 -7.65 2.51
C SER A 17 33.96 -8.41 1.76
N GLN A 18 33.51 -7.87 0.66
CA GLN A 18 32.46 -8.42 -0.19
C GLN A 18 33.01 -9.18 -1.41
N TRP A 19 34.33 -9.21 -1.59
CA TRP A 19 34.95 -10.04 -2.65
C TRP A 19 34.67 -11.51 -2.38
N HIS A 20 34.16 -12.24 -3.40
CA HIS A 20 33.82 -13.65 -3.17
C HIS A 20 35.08 -14.49 -2.94
N PRO A 21 35.15 -15.26 -1.84
CA PRO A 21 36.40 -15.92 -1.43
C PRO A 21 36.92 -17.00 -2.40
N THR A 22 36.04 -17.59 -3.22
CA THR A 22 36.41 -18.75 -4.06
C THR A 22 35.93 -18.67 -5.52
N LYS A 23 34.84 -17.96 -5.83
CA LYS A 23 34.24 -18.00 -7.17
C LYS A 23 34.95 -17.16 -8.22
N ASN A 24 35.92 -16.38 -7.83
CA ASN A 24 36.75 -15.61 -8.76
C ASN A 24 38.03 -16.36 -9.20
N GLY A 25 38.15 -17.64 -8.85
CA GLY A 25 39.34 -18.43 -9.13
C GLY A 25 40.56 -17.84 -8.45
N ASP A 26 41.66 -17.71 -9.17
CA ASP A 26 42.94 -17.12 -8.66
C ASP A 26 42.92 -15.59 -8.70
N LEU A 27 41.87 -14.97 -9.22
CA LEU A 27 41.76 -13.52 -9.34
C LEU A 27 41.54 -12.87 -7.96
N THR A 28 42.39 -11.94 -7.63
CA THR A 28 42.33 -11.16 -6.38
C THR A 28 41.97 -9.68 -6.63
N PRO A 29 41.55 -8.92 -5.62
CA PRO A 29 41.32 -7.48 -5.77
C PRO A 29 42.53 -6.68 -6.22
N SER A 30 43.73 -7.20 -6.03
CA SER A 30 44.97 -6.57 -6.49
C SER A 30 45.22 -6.71 -7.99
N ASP A 31 44.62 -7.74 -8.60
CA ASP A 31 44.79 -8.08 -10.02
C ASP A 31 43.80 -7.34 -10.93
N VAL A 32 42.73 -6.75 -10.36
CA VAL A 32 41.69 -6.08 -11.12
C VAL A 32 41.79 -4.55 -10.98
N SER A 33 41.64 -3.86 -12.11
CA SER A 33 41.51 -2.41 -12.13
C SER A 33 40.16 -1.94 -11.60
N VAL A 34 40.09 -0.83 -10.87
CA VAL A 34 38.82 -0.17 -10.46
C VAL A 34 37.92 0.20 -11.63
N TRP A 35 38.47 0.32 -12.84
CA TRP A 35 37.77 0.71 -14.05
C TRP A 35 37.42 -0.48 -14.97
N THR A 36 37.72 -1.72 -14.54
CA THR A 36 37.39 -2.87 -15.37
C THR A 36 35.88 -3.04 -15.53
N LYS A 37 35.50 -3.42 -16.74
CA LYS A 37 34.10 -3.77 -17.09
C LYS A 37 33.81 -5.26 -16.86
N ASP A 38 34.80 -6.02 -16.37
CA ASP A 38 34.63 -7.43 -16.07
C ASP A 38 33.69 -7.61 -14.88
N LYS A 39 32.88 -8.64 -14.98
CA LYS A 39 32.03 -9.10 -13.88
C LYS A 39 32.80 -10.05 -13.00
N VAL A 40 32.77 -9.80 -11.71
CA VAL A 40 33.31 -10.69 -10.69
C VAL A 40 32.23 -11.09 -9.70
N TRP A 41 32.50 -12.14 -8.95
CA TRP A 41 31.60 -12.60 -7.90
C TRP A 41 31.80 -11.80 -6.61
N TRP A 42 30.68 -11.44 -6.02
CA TRP A 42 30.60 -10.75 -4.74
C TRP A 42 29.78 -11.57 -3.74
N ARG A 43 30.04 -11.37 -2.47
CA ARG A 43 29.27 -11.98 -1.37
C ARG A 43 29.04 -10.95 -0.27
N CYS A 44 27.78 -10.70 0.13
CA CYS A 44 27.49 -9.78 1.23
C CYS A 44 27.61 -10.47 2.60
N SER A 45 27.54 -9.68 3.67
CA SER A 45 27.56 -10.16 5.07
C SER A 45 26.43 -11.13 5.42
N HIS A 46 25.30 -11.12 4.66
CA HIS A 46 24.19 -12.06 4.80
C HIS A 46 24.39 -13.34 3.97
N GLY A 47 25.53 -13.51 3.30
CA GLY A 47 25.84 -14.70 2.52
C GLY A 47 25.26 -14.72 1.11
N HIS A 48 24.55 -13.68 0.65
CA HIS A 48 24.06 -13.64 -0.74
C HIS A 48 25.22 -13.44 -1.70
N GLU A 49 25.18 -14.18 -2.82
CA GLU A 49 26.22 -14.19 -3.84
C GLU A 49 25.67 -13.67 -5.15
N TRP A 50 26.42 -12.82 -5.84
CA TRP A 50 26.01 -12.27 -7.14
C TRP A 50 27.20 -11.83 -7.97
N GLN A 51 26.99 -11.63 -9.25
CA GLN A 51 27.97 -11.05 -10.15
C GLN A 51 27.65 -9.57 -10.42
N ALA A 52 28.67 -8.73 -10.34
CA ALA A 52 28.55 -7.33 -10.74
C ALA A 52 29.89 -6.84 -11.33
N VAL A 53 29.82 -5.82 -12.20
CA VAL A 53 30.96 -5.14 -12.79
C VAL A 53 31.68 -4.35 -11.72
N VAL A 54 33.00 -4.46 -11.64
CA VAL A 54 33.82 -3.77 -10.63
C VAL A 54 33.64 -2.26 -10.70
N ASP A 55 33.82 -1.67 -11.89
CA ASP A 55 33.61 -0.23 -12.12
C ASP A 55 32.23 0.28 -11.69
N ALA A 56 31.18 -0.45 -11.95
CA ALA A 56 29.83 -0.08 -11.51
C ALA A 56 29.69 -0.10 -9.98
N ARG A 57 30.26 -1.11 -9.32
CA ARG A 57 30.29 -1.19 -7.86
C ARG A 57 31.06 -0.05 -7.21
N VAL A 58 32.19 0.33 -7.80
CA VAL A 58 33.03 1.43 -7.28
C VAL A 58 32.36 2.79 -7.46
N ARG A 59 31.78 3.06 -8.64
CA ARG A 59 31.17 4.36 -8.95
C ARG A 59 29.79 4.57 -8.34
N ASN A 60 28.95 3.57 -8.39
CA ASN A 60 27.55 3.71 -7.96
C ASN A 60 27.34 3.34 -6.50
N GLY A 61 28.27 2.61 -5.88
CA GLY A 61 28.08 2.07 -4.55
C GLY A 61 26.98 0.99 -4.47
N ASP A 62 26.60 0.39 -5.62
CA ASP A 62 25.53 -0.60 -5.67
C ASP A 62 25.84 -1.78 -4.73
N GLY A 63 24.93 -2.09 -3.82
CA GLY A 63 25.05 -3.19 -2.87
C GLY A 63 24.57 -4.53 -3.43
N CYS A 64 24.33 -5.47 -2.53
CA CYS A 64 23.74 -6.76 -2.86
C CYS A 64 22.33 -6.57 -3.41
N PRO A 65 21.99 -7.07 -4.62
CA PRO A 65 20.67 -6.90 -5.22
C PRO A 65 19.56 -7.63 -4.45
N VAL A 66 19.92 -8.68 -3.71
CA VAL A 66 18.96 -9.39 -2.83
C VAL A 66 18.63 -8.53 -1.61
N CYS A 67 19.65 -7.99 -0.94
CA CYS A 67 19.45 -7.09 0.21
C CYS A 67 18.71 -5.80 -0.21
N ALA A 68 18.94 -5.32 -1.42
CA ALA A 68 18.26 -4.17 -2.00
C ALA A 68 16.83 -4.51 -2.49
N GLY A 69 16.39 -5.76 -2.44
CA GLY A 69 15.08 -6.21 -2.92
C GLY A 69 14.89 -6.15 -4.44
N GLN A 70 15.97 -6.03 -5.21
CA GLN A 70 15.96 -6.05 -6.67
C GLN A 70 15.83 -7.48 -7.22
N VAL A 71 16.43 -8.44 -6.53
CA VAL A 71 16.30 -9.88 -6.79
C VAL A 71 15.54 -10.50 -5.63
N ILE A 72 14.46 -11.20 -5.93
CA ILE A 72 13.65 -11.90 -4.93
C ILE A 72 14.18 -13.33 -4.79
N LEU A 73 14.55 -13.68 -3.57
CA LEU A 73 14.84 -15.05 -3.17
C LEU A 73 13.69 -15.53 -2.27
N PRO A 74 12.87 -16.48 -2.74
CA PRO A 74 11.82 -17.08 -1.93
C PRO A 74 12.38 -17.64 -0.62
N GLY A 75 11.69 -17.38 0.48
CA GLY A 75 12.14 -17.76 1.81
C GLY A 75 13.13 -16.79 2.48
N VAL A 76 13.58 -15.74 1.78
CA VAL A 76 14.59 -14.80 2.29
C VAL A 76 14.07 -13.36 2.36
N ASN A 77 13.76 -12.77 1.20
CA ASN A 77 13.38 -11.36 1.12
C ASN A 77 12.02 -11.13 0.43
N ASP A 78 11.25 -12.17 0.28
CA ASP A 78 9.90 -12.14 -0.27
C ASP A 78 8.85 -11.72 0.78
N LEU A 79 7.64 -11.41 0.31
CA LEU A 79 6.53 -10.98 1.15
C LEU A 79 6.01 -12.13 2.04
N ALA A 80 5.97 -13.36 1.52
CA ALA A 80 5.44 -14.50 2.27
C ALA A 80 6.27 -14.80 3.52
N SER A 81 7.59 -14.66 3.41
CA SER A 81 8.52 -14.92 4.52
C SER A 81 8.61 -13.76 5.50
N ASN A 82 8.53 -12.51 5.00
CA ASN A 82 8.73 -11.31 5.83
C ASN A 82 7.43 -10.73 6.42
N ALA A 83 6.28 -11.08 5.87
CA ALA A 83 4.98 -10.62 6.35
C ALA A 83 3.89 -11.67 6.03
N PRO A 84 3.92 -12.85 6.69
CA PRO A 84 3.02 -13.96 6.41
C PRO A 84 1.54 -13.60 6.67
N ASP A 85 1.24 -12.76 7.63
CA ASP A 85 -0.09 -12.23 7.94
C ASP A 85 -0.65 -11.37 6.79
N ILE A 86 0.18 -10.57 6.15
CA ILE A 86 -0.19 -9.79 4.96
C ILE A 86 -0.30 -10.71 3.75
N ALA A 87 0.65 -11.63 3.59
CA ALA A 87 0.66 -12.58 2.47
C ALA A 87 -0.58 -13.49 2.48
N ALA A 88 -1.10 -13.85 3.65
CA ALA A 88 -2.34 -14.63 3.80
C ALA A 88 -3.58 -13.91 3.22
N GLN A 89 -3.53 -12.60 3.05
CA GLN A 89 -4.59 -11.81 2.43
C GLN A 89 -4.39 -11.64 0.91
N TRP A 90 -3.42 -12.32 0.31
CA TRP A 90 -3.24 -12.31 -1.14
C TRP A 90 -4.43 -12.93 -1.85
N HIS A 91 -4.95 -12.26 -2.88
CA HIS A 91 -6.12 -12.79 -3.57
C HIS A 91 -5.77 -14.07 -4.35
N PRO A 92 -6.48 -15.19 -4.14
CA PRO A 92 -6.06 -16.51 -4.64
C PRO A 92 -5.99 -16.63 -6.16
N SER A 93 -6.77 -15.82 -6.91
CA SER A 93 -6.90 -15.99 -8.37
C SER A 93 -6.71 -14.71 -9.20
N LYS A 94 -6.78 -13.49 -8.59
CA LYS A 94 -6.79 -12.24 -9.39
C LYS A 94 -5.39 -11.69 -9.69
N ASN A 95 -4.33 -12.31 -9.22
CA ASN A 95 -2.96 -11.87 -9.46
C ASN A 95 -2.24 -12.69 -10.54
N GLY A 96 -2.95 -13.54 -11.29
CA GLY A 96 -2.35 -14.43 -12.26
C GLY A 96 -1.34 -15.37 -11.61
N GLU A 97 -0.19 -15.54 -12.25
CA GLU A 97 0.91 -16.37 -11.74
C GLU A 97 1.72 -15.73 -10.60
N LEU A 98 1.47 -14.44 -10.31
CA LEU A 98 2.22 -13.73 -9.28
C LEU A 98 1.78 -14.19 -7.89
N LYS A 99 2.75 -14.67 -7.10
CA LYS A 99 2.56 -15.15 -5.73
C LYS A 99 3.29 -14.25 -4.72
N PRO A 100 2.95 -14.33 -3.42
CA PRO A 100 3.62 -13.54 -2.38
C PRO A 100 5.11 -13.83 -2.23
N ASP A 101 5.56 -15.05 -2.56
CA ASP A 101 6.96 -15.47 -2.55
C ASP A 101 7.76 -14.90 -3.75
N GLY A 102 7.07 -14.35 -4.75
CA GLY A 102 7.67 -13.71 -5.93
C GLY A 102 7.76 -12.19 -5.84
N VAL A 103 7.44 -11.57 -4.70
CA VAL A 103 7.47 -10.11 -4.54
C VAL A 103 8.16 -9.70 -3.24
N SER A 104 8.94 -8.61 -3.30
CA SER A 104 9.48 -7.97 -2.10
C SER A 104 8.37 -7.25 -1.31
N PRO A 105 8.44 -7.20 0.04
CA PRO A 105 7.56 -6.37 0.86
C PRO A 105 7.58 -4.88 0.46
N TYR A 106 8.65 -4.43 -0.14
CA TYR A 106 8.84 -3.04 -0.59
C TYR A 106 8.43 -2.80 -2.04
N SER A 107 7.83 -3.79 -2.70
CA SER A 107 7.39 -3.69 -4.09
C SER A 107 6.32 -2.61 -4.28
N ASN A 108 6.48 -1.78 -5.32
CA ASN A 108 5.47 -0.80 -5.73
C ASN A 108 4.38 -1.40 -6.64
N ARG A 109 4.37 -2.72 -6.81
CA ARG A 109 3.32 -3.39 -7.58
C ARG A 109 1.98 -3.26 -6.88
N LYS A 110 0.95 -2.92 -7.65
CA LYS A 110 -0.43 -2.91 -7.23
C LYS A 110 -1.03 -4.28 -7.52
N VAL A 111 -1.51 -4.96 -6.48
CA VAL A 111 -2.02 -6.33 -6.55
C VAL A 111 -3.40 -6.43 -5.91
N TRP A 112 -4.07 -7.54 -6.14
CA TRP A 112 -5.34 -7.85 -5.51
C TRP A 112 -5.13 -8.53 -4.15
N TRP A 113 -5.92 -8.09 -3.20
CA TRP A 113 -6.00 -8.62 -1.84
C TRP A 113 -7.43 -9.06 -1.55
N ILE A 114 -7.60 -9.92 -0.56
CA ILE A 114 -8.88 -10.29 0.00
C ILE A 114 -8.78 -10.17 1.52
N CYS A 115 -9.72 -9.47 2.17
CA CYS A 115 -9.72 -9.37 3.62
C CYS A 115 -10.50 -10.54 4.26
N GLU A 116 -10.45 -10.65 5.57
CA GLU A 116 -11.16 -11.66 6.37
C GLU A 116 -12.68 -11.69 6.14
N HIS A 117 -13.27 -10.55 5.74
CA HIS A 117 -14.69 -10.44 5.39
C HIS A 117 -14.97 -10.74 3.91
N GLY A 118 -13.99 -11.25 3.15
CA GLY A 118 -14.15 -11.62 1.75
C GLY A 118 -14.16 -10.46 0.76
N HIS A 119 -13.85 -9.22 1.16
CA HIS A 119 -13.84 -8.08 0.22
C HIS A 119 -12.58 -8.08 -0.63
N PRO A 120 -12.68 -8.23 -1.96
CA PRO A 120 -11.54 -8.08 -2.86
C PRO A 120 -11.24 -6.59 -3.09
N TYR A 121 -9.95 -6.21 -3.03
CA TYR A 121 -9.51 -4.85 -3.29
C TYR A 121 -8.08 -4.80 -3.81
N GLN A 122 -7.72 -3.71 -4.44
CA GLN A 122 -6.36 -3.48 -4.90
C GLN A 122 -5.61 -2.51 -3.98
N ALA A 123 -4.36 -2.86 -3.67
CA ALA A 123 -3.44 -1.99 -2.97
C ALA A 123 -1.99 -2.29 -3.39
N ILE A 124 -1.10 -1.31 -3.23
CA ILE A 124 0.34 -1.45 -3.44
C ILE A 124 0.94 -2.28 -2.30
N VAL A 125 1.81 -3.23 -2.64
CA VAL A 125 2.44 -4.14 -1.66
C VAL A 125 3.16 -3.36 -0.57
N SER A 126 4.04 -2.41 -0.95
CA SER A 126 4.80 -1.62 0.02
C SER A 126 3.92 -0.76 0.94
N HIS A 127 2.78 -0.29 0.48
CA HIS A 127 1.83 0.46 1.32
C HIS A 127 1.17 -0.47 2.35
N ARG A 128 0.84 -1.70 1.95
CA ARG A 128 0.32 -2.70 2.88
C ARG A 128 1.33 -3.04 3.96
N PHE A 129 2.58 -3.25 3.57
CA PHE A 129 3.67 -3.62 4.46
C PHE A 129 4.07 -2.49 5.42
N ARG A 130 4.36 -1.28 4.89
CA ARG A 130 4.88 -0.17 5.70
C ARG A 130 3.82 0.50 6.57
N SER A 131 2.61 0.68 6.05
CA SER A 131 1.56 1.46 6.72
C SER A 131 0.46 0.57 7.30
N HIS A 132 0.57 -0.74 7.21
CA HIS A 132 -0.43 -1.72 7.65
C HIS A 132 -1.85 -1.35 7.18
N THR A 133 -1.96 -0.74 5.99
CA THR A 133 -3.26 -0.31 5.45
C THR A 133 -4.12 -1.52 5.11
N GLY A 134 -5.26 -1.64 5.77
CA GLY A 134 -6.21 -2.72 5.55
C GLY A 134 -7.18 -2.49 4.39
N CYS A 135 -8.21 -3.31 4.36
CA CYS A 135 -9.31 -3.22 3.40
C CYS A 135 -9.98 -1.84 3.44
N PRO A 136 -10.09 -1.13 2.31
CA PRO A 136 -10.70 0.20 2.27
C PRO A 136 -12.21 0.19 2.55
N TYR A 137 -12.88 -0.91 2.34
CA TYR A 137 -14.29 -1.09 2.65
C TYR A 137 -14.51 -1.27 4.16
N CYS A 138 -13.74 -2.14 4.81
CA CYS A 138 -13.79 -2.32 6.27
C CYS A 138 -13.40 -1.04 7.01
N ALA A 139 -12.46 -0.28 6.46
CA ALA A 139 -12.03 1.01 7.02
C ALA A 139 -12.99 2.19 6.69
N GLY A 140 -14.08 1.96 5.98
CA GLY A 140 -15.04 3.00 5.59
C GLY A 140 -14.52 4.04 4.58
N ARG A 141 -13.32 3.83 4.01
CA ARG A 141 -12.71 4.75 3.03
C ARG A 141 -13.30 4.62 1.63
N LYS A 142 -13.87 3.46 1.33
CA LYS A 142 -14.65 3.22 0.11
C LYS A 142 -15.99 2.63 0.47
N VAL A 143 -17.03 3.01 -0.27
CA VAL A 143 -18.34 2.41 -0.12
C VAL A 143 -18.37 1.06 -0.81
N LEU A 144 -19.06 0.13 -0.18
CA LEU A 144 -19.47 -1.16 -0.76
C LEU A 144 -20.96 -1.34 -0.46
N PRO A 145 -21.85 -1.20 -1.48
CA PRO A 145 -23.28 -1.38 -1.30
C PRO A 145 -23.60 -2.73 -0.67
N GLY A 146 -24.53 -2.74 0.28
CA GLY A 146 -24.89 -3.92 1.06
C GLY A 146 -23.93 -4.26 2.23
N PHE A 147 -22.85 -3.50 2.43
CA PHE A 147 -21.92 -3.74 3.53
C PHE A 147 -21.73 -2.52 4.45
N ASN A 148 -21.26 -1.39 3.91
CA ASN A 148 -20.90 -0.21 4.70
C ASN A 148 -21.54 1.08 4.18
N ASP A 149 -22.50 0.97 3.29
CA ASP A 149 -23.28 2.10 2.80
C ASP A 149 -24.29 2.60 3.86
N LEU A 150 -24.83 3.79 3.62
CA LEU A 150 -25.75 4.45 4.54
C LEU A 150 -27.05 3.65 4.73
N THR A 151 -27.58 3.04 3.67
CA THR A 151 -28.82 2.26 3.74
C THR A 151 -28.64 1.02 4.62
N THR A 152 -27.49 0.35 4.50
CA THR A 152 -27.19 -0.86 5.27
C THR A 152 -26.89 -0.54 6.74
N LYS A 153 -26.20 0.54 7.04
CA LYS A 153 -25.75 0.87 8.40
C LYS A 153 -26.74 1.71 9.19
N HIS A 154 -27.52 2.55 8.51
CA HIS A 154 -28.51 3.45 9.12
C HIS A 154 -29.76 3.53 8.26
N PRO A 155 -30.56 2.45 8.19
CA PRO A 155 -31.75 2.40 7.34
C PRO A 155 -32.80 3.44 7.69
N ASP A 156 -32.98 3.77 8.96
CA ASP A 156 -33.86 4.80 9.46
C ASP A 156 -33.46 6.21 8.98
N ILE A 157 -32.16 6.51 8.93
CA ILE A 157 -31.66 7.78 8.41
C ILE A 157 -31.74 7.79 6.88
N ALA A 158 -31.45 6.67 6.23
CA ALA A 158 -31.54 6.55 4.79
C ALA A 158 -32.95 6.78 4.26
N GLN A 159 -34.00 6.44 5.01
CA GLN A 159 -35.41 6.74 4.68
C GLN A 159 -35.70 8.25 4.59
N GLN A 160 -34.90 9.07 5.26
CA GLN A 160 -35.01 10.53 5.20
C GLN A 160 -34.20 11.15 4.07
N TRP A 161 -33.61 10.35 3.18
CA TRP A 161 -32.93 10.83 1.99
C TRP A 161 -33.94 11.53 1.06
N HIS A 162 -33.61 12.77 0.63
CA HIS A 162 -34.54 13.47 -0.24
C HIS A 162 -34.64 12.78 -1.60
N PRO A 163 -35.84 12.45 -2.10
CA PRO A 163 -36.01 11.65 -3.31
C PRO A 163 -35.44 12.32 -4.57
N ASP A 164 -35.54 13.66 -4.68
CA ASP A 164 -35.28 14.36 -5.93
C ASP A 164 -34.06 15.30 -5.88
N LEU A 165 -33.73 15.87 -4.71
CA LEU A 165 -32.75 16.97 -4.62
C LEU A 165 -31.29 16.53 -4.55
N ASN A 166 -31.00 15.23 -4.54
CA ASN A 166 -29.64 14.71 -4.52
C ASN A 166 -29.12 14.25 -5.90
N GLY A 167 -29.86 14.51 -6.97
CA GLY A 167 -29.53 14.04 -8.31
C GLY A 167 -29.43 12.51 -8.34
N ASP A 168 -28.41 11.99 -9.03
CA ASP A 168 -28.20 10.54 -9.16
C ASP A 168 -27.59 9.87 -7.90
N LEU A 169 -27.18 10.67 -6.90
CA LEU A 169 -26.55 10.16 -5.69
C LEU A 169 -27.57 9.45 -4.79
N LYS A 170 -27.27 8.18 -4.49
CA LYS A 170 -28.12 7.31 -3.64
C LYS A 170 -27.50 7.10 -2.26
N PRO A 171 -28.29 6.76 -1.23
CA PRO A 171 -27.76 6.40 0.10
C PRO A 171 -26.85 5.17 0.06
N THR A 172 -26.97 4.31 -0.95
CA THR A 172 -26.08 3.15 -1.19
C THR A 172 -24.70 3.53 -1.73
N ASP A 173 -24.51 4.77 -2.20
CA ASP A 173 -23.27 5.24 -2.82
C ASP A 173 -22.35 5.95 -1.84
N ILE A 174 -22.76 6.06 -0.57
CA ILE A 174 -22.01 6.77 0.47
C ILE A 174 -21.91 5.98 1.77
N THR A 175 -20.83 6.19 2.50
CA THR A 175 -20.67 5.65 3.86
C THR A 175 -21.26 6.60 4.91
N PRO A 176 -21.66 6.12 6.09
CA PRO A 176 -22.13 6.97 7.19
C PRO A 176 -21.13 8.04 7.63
N GLY A 177 -19.81 7.75 7.51
CA GLY A 177 -18.75 8.70 7.84
C GLY A 177 -18.47 9.77 6.77
N CYS A 178 -19.29 9.86 5.72
CA CYS A 178 -19.07 10.78 4.61
C CYS A 178 -19.32 12.24 5.02
N ASN A 179 -18.41 13.14 4.63
CA ASN A 179 -18.54 14.59 4.85
C ASN A 179 -19.33 15.32 3.75
N LYS A 180 -19.96 14.60 2.84
CA LYS A 180 -20.83 15.22 1.83
C LYS A 180 -22.05 15.85 2.48
N LYS A 181 -22.39 17.07 2.03
CA LYS A 181 -23.64 17.75 2.35
C LYS A 181 -24.68 17.30 1.33
N VAL A 182 -25.81 16.79 1.81
CA VAL A 182 -26.91 16.24 1.01
C VAL A 182 -28.25 16.75 1.51
N TRP A 183 -29.28 16.59 0.68
CA TRP A 183 -30.64 16.93 1.03
C TRP A 183 -31.33 15.79 1.77
N TRP A 184 -32.05 16.16 2.81
CA TRP A 184 -32.86 15.28 3.65
C TRP A 184 -34.32 15.74 3.63
N LYS A 185 -35.24 14.79 3.87
CA LYS A 185 -36.67 15.06 4.04
C LYS A 185 -37.16 14.30 5.26
N CYS A 186 -37.74 14.98 6.25
CA CYS A 186 -38.32 14.33 7.41
C CYS A 186 -39.79 13.91 7.16
N LEU A 187 -40.35 13.11 8.08
CA LEU A 187 -41.72 12.70 8.04
C LEU A 187 -42.72 13.88 8.10
N GLY A 188 -42.35 15.00 8.70
CA GLY A 188 -43.13 16.24 8.70
C GLY A 188 -43.07 17.03 7.40
N GLY A 189 -42.39 16.54 6.35
CA GLY A 189 -42.31 17.16 5.02
C GLY A 189 -41.18 18.17 4.83
N HIS A 190 -40.49 18.59 5.91
CA HIS A 190 -39.41 19.58 5.82
C HIS A 190 -38.20 19.06 5.04
N SER A 191 -37.68 19.88 4.14
CA SER A 191 -36.47 19.59 3.36
C SER A 191 -35.32 20.47 3.85
N TRP A 192 -34.13 19.88 4.08
CA TRP A 192 -32.94 20.62 4.50
C TRP A 192 -31.66 19.96 4.05
N GLN A 193 -30.56 20.70 4.09
CA GLN A 193 -29.24 20.16 3.83
C GLN A 193 -28.48 19.93 5.12
N ALA A 194 -27.83 18.75 5.23
CA ALA A 194 -26.91 18.44 6.29
C ALA A 194 -25.81 17.50 5.80
N ILE A 195 -24.66 17.53 6.46
CA ILE A 195 -23.56 16.60 6.22
C ILE A 195 -23.99 15.21 6.71
N VAL A 196 -23.69 14.15 5.93
CA VAL A 196 -24.07 12.77 6.27
C VAL A 196 -23.53 12.40 7.68
N TYR A 197 -22.25 12.65 7.95
CA TYR A 197 -21.66 12.35 9.25
C TYR A 197 -22.33 13.06 10.42
N SER A 198 -22.86 14.28 10.21
CA SER A 198 -23.60 14.98 11.28
C SER A 198 -24.92 14.30 11.65
N ARG A 199 -25.44 13.41 10.78
CA ARG A 199 -26.67 12.65 11.00
C ARG A 199 -26.40 11.26 11.59
N THR A 200 -25.21 10.71 11.39
CA THR A 200 -24.83 9.33 11.71
C THR A 200 -23.79 9.22 12.83
N GLY A 201 -23.15 10.34 13.19
CA GLY A 201 -22.10 10.37 14.19
C GLY A 201 -22.61 10.19 15.64
N LYS A 202 -21.70 10.28 16.61
CA LYS A 202 -21.99 10.08 18.05
C LYS A 202 -23.09 10.97 18.62
N ARG A 203 -23.33 12.14 18.02
CA ARG A 203 -24.39 13.09 18.39
C ARG A 203 -25.15 13.47 17.14
N PRO A 204 -26.09 12.61 16.68
CA PRO A 204 -26.78 12.83 15.43
C PRO A 204 -27.69 14.04 15.49
N SER A 205 -27.64 14.90 14.47
CA SER A 205 -28.56 16.00 14.30
C SER A 205 -29.84 15.55 13.58
N GLY A 206 -30.98 16.01 14.04
CA GLY A 206 -32.28 15.79 13.38
C GLY A 206 -32.65 16.90 12.39
N CYS A 207 -33.94 16.96 12.04
CA CYS A 207 -34.52 18.04 11.26
C CYS A 207 -34.47 19.35 12.07
N PRO A 208 -33.86 20.44 11.56
CA PRO A 208 -33.75 21.72 12.26
C PRO A 208 -35.10 22.41 12.47
N TYR A 209 -36.05 22.19 11.57
CA TYR A 209 -37.42 22.72 11.67
C TYR A 209 -38.21 22.02 12.78
N CYS A 210 -38.21 20.68 12.80
CA CYS A 210 -38.86 19.94 13.89
C CYS A 210 -38.22 20.22 15.26
N ALA A 211 -36.95 20.60 15.29
CA ALA A 211 -36.23 20.98 16.52
C ALA A 211 -36.41 22.46 16.91
N GLY A 212 -37.21 23.23 16.17
CA GLY A 212 -37.47 24.65 16.41
C GLY A 212 -36.25 25.57 16.21
N LYS A 213 -35.20 25.08 15.49
CA LYS A 213 -33.97 25.84 15.23
C LYS A 213 -34.05 26.68 13.94
N LYS A 214 -35.02 26.40 13.09
CA LYS A 214 -35.30 27.14 11.85
C LYS A 214 -36.80 27.31 11.66
N GLN A 215 -37.22 28.41 11.03
CA GLN A 215 -38.60 28.67 10.60
C GLN A 215 -38.83 28.27 9.16
N GLU A 216 -40.04 27.94 8.76
CA GLU A 216 -40.37 27.44 7.41
C GLU A 216 -40.16 28.49 6.31
N ASP A 217 -40.17 29.77 6.62
CA ASP A 217 -40.03 30.87 5.67
C ASP A 217 -38.57 31.03 5.14
N GLU A 218 -37.62 30.25 5.60
CA GLU A 218 -36.19 30.30 5.22
C GLU A 218 -35.82 29.25 4.15
N VAL A 219 -36.79 28.66 3.45
CA VAL A 219 -36.50 27.72 2.36
C VAL A 219 -36.31 28.53 1.07
N PRO A 220 -35.13 28.47 0.39
CA PRO A 220 -34.89 29.12 -0.89
C PRO A 220 -35.67 28.47 -2.03
#